data_8bb06b2b1ca6a3a40d3b933403edfee0
#
_entry.id   8bb06b2b1ca6a3a40d3b933403edfee0
#
_cell.length_a   1.000
_cell.length_b   1.000
_cell.length_c   1.000
_cell.angle_alpha   90.00
_cell.angle_beta   90.00
_cell.angle_gamma   90.00
#
_symmetry.space_group_name_H-M   'P 1'
#
loop_
_entity.id
_entity.type
_entity.pdbx_description
1 polymer ?
#
loop_
_entity_poly.entity_id
_entity_poly.type
_entity_poly.pdbx_seq_one_letter_code
_entity_poly.pdbx_strand_id
1 'polypeptide(L)'
;IWELAIPVATFFDGNQAQPDSDHSEDGEKCFLTGAATSPGSVGFDDVDGGKTTLLSPVFDLSGYNEVLISYWRWYTNNVGDNPGSDHWQVDVTSDGGQNWSVLEYTNESQDAWVQKNFLLSNSGVQLTEQVQFRFIAEDISNPGDSGAGGSIIEAAIDDFTLSTFDTNPSLPGDLNGDGVLNV
;
A
#
# COMPACT_ATOMS: atom_id res chain seq x y z
N ILE A 1 4.73 12.78 5.73
CA ILE A 1 3.23 12.85 5.78
C ILE A 1 2.68 12.40 4.43
N TRP A 2 1.60 11.58 4.41
CA TRP A 2 0.92 11.19 3.18
C TRP A 2 0.13 12.34 2.57
N GLU A 3 0.25 12.52 1.26
CA GLU A 3 -0.43 13.54 0.47
C GLU A 3 -1.02 12.93 -0.81
N LEU A 4 -2.19 13.41 -1.25
CA LEU A 4 -2.75 13.11 -2.56
C LEU A 4 -2.30 14.18 -3.55
N ALA A 5 -1.29 13.88 -4.36
CA ALA A 5 -0.66 14.87 -5.24
C ALA A 5 -0.27 14.27 -6.60
N ILE A 6 0.07 15.16 -7.53
CA ILE A 6 0.75 14.79 -8.78
C ILE A 6 2.20 14.49 -8.43
N PRO A 7 2.72 13.30 -8.70
CA PRO A 7 4.10 12.95 -8.39
C PRO A 7 5.09 13.76 -9.23
N VAL A 8 6.23 14.04 -8.63
CA VAL A 8 7.38 14.66 -9.30
C VAL A 8 8.60 13.78 -9.03
N ALA A 9 9.21 13.25 -10.08
CA ALA A 9 10.39 12.39 -9.93
C ALA A 9 11.49 13.08 -9.14
N THR A 10 12.00 12.44 -8.11
CA THR A 10 13.21 12.82 -7.40
C THR A 10 14.31 11.80 -7.67
N PHE A 11 15.58 12.19 -7.58
CA PHE A 11 16.70 11.33 -7.89
C PHE A 11 17.82 11.49 -6.88
N PHE A 12 18.37 10.36 -6.42
CA PHE A 12 19.57 10.30 -5.61
C PHE A 12 20.64 9.45 -6.32
N ASP A 13 21.78 10.04 -6.64
CA ASP A 13 22.88 9.39 -7.37
C ASP A 13 22.43 8.64 -8.64
N GLY A 14 21.43 9.18 -9.34
CA GLY A 14 20.88 8.62 -10.57
C GLY A 14 19.79 7.56 -10.38
N ASN A 15 19.49 7.16 -9.15
CA ASN A 15 18.37 6.28 -8.85
C ASN A 15 17.13 7.13 -8.57
N GLN A 16 16.00 6.74 -9.13
CA GLN A 16 14.73 7.44 -8.92
C GLN A 16 14.15 7.07 -7.56
N ALA A 17 13.91 8.06 -6.72
CA ALA A 17 13.32 7.85 -5.39
C ALA A 17 11.79 7.97 -5.40
N GLN A 18 11.25 9.07 -5.94
CA GLN A 18 9.81 9.27 -6.10
C GLN A 18 9.37 9.02 -7.54
N PRO A 19 8.15 8.46 -7.80
CA PRO A 19 7.67 8.28 -9.18
C PRO A 19 7.51 9.60 -9.93
N ASP A 20 7.56 9.55 -11.26
CA ASP A 20 7.36 10.68 -12.16
C ASP A 20 5.90 10.85 -12.61
N SER A 21 5.09 9.80 -12.42
CA SER A 21 3.67 9.76 -12.75
C SER A 21 2.93 8.87 -11.75
N ASP A 22 1.62 9.07 -11.61
CA ASP A 22 0.77 8.07 -11.00
C ASP A 22 0.72 6.79 -11.85
N HIS A 23 0.06 5.76 -11.38
CA HIS A 23 -0.05 4.50 -12.11
C HIS A 23 -1.28 4.47 -13.02
N SER A 24 -2.33 5.21 -12.68
CA SER A 24 -3.60 5.19 -13.42
C SER A 24 -3.48 5.72 -14.84
N GLU A 25 -4.06 5.04 -15.84
CA GLU A 25 -4.01 5.46 -17.25
C GLU A 25 -4.67 6.82 -17.50
N ASP A 26 -5.76 7.11 -16.76
CA ASP A 26 -6.54 8.36 -16.87
C ASP A 26 -6.38 9.26 -15.62
N GLY A 27 -5.47 8.92 -14.69
CA GLY A 27 -5.19 9.67 -13.47
C GLY A 27 -4.11 10.73 -13.65
N GLU A 28 -3.88 11.48 -12.59
CA GLU A 28 -2.74 12.41 -12.47
C GLU A 28 -2.18 12.40 -11.04
N LYS A 29 -2.86 11.74 -10.09
CA LYS A 29 -2.52 11.82 -8.67
C LYS A 29 -2.53 10.46 -8.01
N CYS A 30 -1.54 10.25 -7.17
CA CYS A 30 -1.47 9.12 -6.26
C CYS A 30 -1.26 9.60 -4.81
N PHE A 31 -1.34 8.72 -3.85
CA PHE A 31 -0.90 9.01 -2.49
C PHE A 31 0.61 8.84 -2.38
N LEU A 32 1.29 9.87 -1.88
CA LEU A 32 2.75 9.95 -1.72
C LEU A 32 3.14 10.23 -0.27
N THR A 33 4.30 9.76 0.15
CA THR A 33 4.94 10.18 1.41
C THR A 33 5.74 11.47 1.22
N GLY A 34 5.05 12.62 1.19
CA GLY A 34 5.68 13.88 0.84
C GLY A 34 5.70 14.15 -0.66
N ALA A 35 4.94 15.14 -1.10
CA ALA A 35 4.87 15.49 -2.52
C ALA A 35 6.03 16.39 -2.90
N ALA A 36 7.02 15.87 -3.61
CA ALA A 36 8.14 16.64 -4.10
C ALA A 36 7.68 17.81 -5.00
N THR A 37 8.29 18.96 -4.83
CA THR A 37 7.99 20.16 -5.61
C THR A 37 8.97 20.37 -6.78
N SER A 38 10.07 19.65 -6.78
CA SER A 38 11.07 19.67 -7.85
C SER A 38 11.92 18.39 -7.85
N PRO A 39 12.55 18.03 -8.97
CA PRO A 39 13.44 16.85 -9.04
C PRO A 39 14.63 16.88 -8.08
N GLY A 40 15.00 18.05 -7.58
CA GLY A 40 16.12 18.24 -6.65
C GLY A 40 15.72 18.23 -5.18
N SER A 41 14.45 17.96 -4.84
CA SER A 41 13.97 17.97 -3.46
C SER A 41 14.08 16.61 -2.77
N VAL A 42 14.74 15.63 -3.38
CA VAL A 42 15.04 14.35 -2.72
C VAL A 42 15.72 14.57 -1.36
N GLY A 43 15.25 13.88 -0.33
CA GLY A 43 15.72 14.08 1.04
C GLY A 43 15.15 15.31 1.76
N PHE A 44 14.17 16.02 1.15
CA PHE A 44 13.42 17.09 1.81
C PHE A 44 11.94 16.75 2.01
N ASP A 45 11.42 15.90 1.12
CA ASP A 45 10.00 15.53 1.08
C ASP A 45 9.81 14.03 1.37
N ASP A 46 10.88 13.29 1.68
CA ASP A 46 10.86 11.88 2.06
C ASP A 46 10.34 11.65 3.50
N VAL A 47 10.34 10.40 3.94
CA VAL A 47 9.95 10.07 5.32
C VAL A 47 11.13 10.28 6.24
N ASP A 48 11.03 11.26 7.14
CA ASP A 48 12.02 11.56 8.16
C ASP A 48 11.54 11.18 9.56
N GLY A 49 12.29 10.32 10.21
CA GLY A 49 12.22 10.08 11.65
C GLY A 49 10.92 9.48 12.16
N GLY A 50 10.70 8.20 11.94
CA GLY A 50 9.57 7.45 12.49
C GLY A 50 8.71 6.79 11.44
N LYS A 51 7.41 6.71 11.71
CA LYS A 51 6.44 6.07 10.82
C LYS A 51 5.40 7.07 10.34
N THR A 52 5.09 7.01 9.07
CA THR A 52 3.93 7.70 8.51
C THR A 52 2.90 6.68 8.06
N THR A 53 1.61 6.94 8.34
CA THR A 53 0.53 5.98 8.11
C THR A 53 -0.59 6.62 7.31
N LEU A 54 -1.00 5.95 6.23
CA LEU A 54 -2.21 6.24 5.48
C LEU A 54 -3.28 5.20 5.84
N LEU A 55 -4.47 5.67 6.20
CA LEU A 55 -5.63 4.81 6.49
C LEU A 55 -6.62 4.83 5.32
N SER A 56 -7.12 3.67 4.95
CA SER A 56 -8.26 3.59 4.04
C SER A 56 -9.55 4.07 4.72
N PRO A 57 -10.64 4.29 3.98
CA PRO A 57 -11.98 4.25 4.58
C PRO A 57 -12.25 2.92 5.28
N VAL A 58 -13.26 2.89 6.14
CA VAL A 58 -13.80 1.64 6.69
C VAL A 58 -14.76 1.04 5.68
N PHE A 59 -14.63 -0.26 5.45
CA PHE A 59 -15.44 -1.02 4.52
C PHE A 59 -16.33 -2.01 5.28
N ASP A 60 -17.61 -2.09 4.89
CA ASP A 60 -18.48 -3.18 5.29
C ASP A 60 -18.29 -4.36 4.33
N LEU A 61 -17.58 -5.39 4.81
CA LEU A 61 -17.32 -6.62 4.08
C LEU A 61 -18.07 -7.82 4.66
N SER A 62 -19.02 -7.61 5.59
CA SER A 62 -19.76 -8.67 6.31
C SER A 62 -20.60 -9.55 5.39
N GLY A 63 -20.98 -9.06 4.22
CA GLY A 63 -21.78 -9.81 3.23
C GLY A 63 -20.97 -10.68 2.26
N TYR A 64 -19.66 -10.70 2.37
CA TYR A 64 -18.79 -11.40 1.42
C TYR A 64 -18.10 -12.61 2.06
N ASN A 65 -17.78 -13.62 1.23
CA ASN A 65 -17.07 -14.81 1.66
C ASN A 65 -15.56 -14.70 1.43
N GLU A 66 -15.17 -13.99 0.39
CA GLU A 66 -13.76 -13.76 0.05
C GLU A 66 -13.61 -12.38 -0.61
N VAL A 67 -12.51 -11.71 -0.30
CA VAL A 67 -12.16 -10.41 -0.88
C VAL A 67 -10.68 -10.42 -1.27
N LEU A 68 -10.42 -10.02 -2.50
CA LEU A 68 -9.07 -9.70 -2.98
C LEU A 68 -8.84 -8.20 -2.83
N ILE A 69 -7.82 -7.83 -2.08
CA ILE A 69 -7.27 -6.48 -2.09
C ILE A 69 -6.19 -6.41 -3.18
N SER A 70 -6.23 -5.37 -3.98
CA SER A 70 -5.19 -5.04 -4.94
C SER A 70 -4.82 -3.56 -4.85
N TYR A 71 -3.56 -3.25 -5.01
CA TYR A 71 -3.05 -1.88 -5.14
C TYR A 71 -1.73 -1.88 -5.90
N TRP A 72 -1.35 -0.73 -6.46
CA TRP A 72 -0.03 -0.50 -6.97
C TRP A 72 0.80 0.24 -5.94
N ARG A 73 2.05 -0.22 -5.76
CA ARG A 73 3.01 0.31 -4.80
C ARG A 73 4.26 0.80 -5.51
N TRP A 74 4.70 1.99 -5.18
CA TRP A 74 6.07 2.43 -5.32
C TRP A 74 6.72 2.45 -3.95
N TYR A 75 7.94 1.93 -3.83
CA TYR A 75 8.68 1.98 -2.57
C TYR A 75 10.16 2.04 -2.79
N THR A 76 10.81 3.10 -2.30
CA THR A 76 12.24 3.34 -2.33
C THR A 76 12.82 3.28 -0.94
N ASN A 77 13.87 2.47 -0.76
CA ASN A 77 14.62 2.24 0.47
C ASN A 77 16.04 1.74 0.14
N ASN A 78 16.53 2.03 -1.07
CA ASN A 78 17.82 1.54 -1.57
C ASN A 78 18.85 2.65 -1.77
N VAL A 79 18.51 3.87 -1.34
CA VAL A 79 19.35 5.07 -1.49
C VAL A 79 19.51 5.79 -0.14
N GLY A 80 20.41 6.76 -0.06
CA GLY A 80 20.77 7.42 1.19
C GLY A 80 21.84 6.67 1.97
N ASP A 81 21.97 6.95 3.26
CA ASP A 81 23.11 6.50 4.09
C ASP A 81 22.95 5.07 4.62
N ASN A 82 21.75 4.53 4.65
CA ASN A 82 21.45 3.24 5.30
C ASN A 82 20.46 2.39 4.49
N PRO A 83 20.76 2.09 3.22
CA PRO A 83 19.83 1.45 2.31
C PRO A 83 19.39 0.07 2.80
N GLY A 84 18.10 -0.24 2.63
CA GLY A 84 17.52 -1.53 2.96
C GLY A 84 17.23 -1.76 4.44
N SER A 85 17.32 -0.74 5.29
CA SER A 85 17.20 -0.88 6.75
C SER A 85 15.80 -0.64 7.29
N ASP A 86 14.97 0.05 6.55
CA ASP A 86 13.62 0.40 6.94
C ASP A 86 12.59 -0.43 6.17
N HIS A 87 11.31 -0.34 6.57
CA HIS A 87 10.30 -1.25 6.05
C HIS A 87 9.08 -0.52 5.54
N TRP A 88 8.50 -1.13 4.51
CA TRP A 88 7.13 -0.96 4.10
C TRP A 88 6.25 -1.99 4.79
N GLN A 89 5.08 -1.58 5.28
CA GLN A 89 4.12 -2.47 5.92
C GLN A 89 2.70 -2.14 5.50
N VAL A 90 1.90 -3.16 5.27
CA VAL A 90 0.45 -3.03 5.08
C VAL A 90 -0.25 -3.96 6.03
N ASP A 91 -1.21 -3.42 6.76
CA ASP A 91 -2.02 -4.18 7.71
C ASP A 91 -3.50 -4.04 7.41
N VAL A 92 -4.26 -5.01 7.90
CA VAL A 92 -5.72 -5.01 7.89
C VAL A 92 -6.26 -5.22 9.29
N THR A 93 -7.35 -4.53 9.61
CA THR A 93 -8.16 -4.76 10.81
C THR A 93 -9.57 -5.13 10.41
N SER A 94 -10.29 -5.84 11.28
CA SER A 94 -11.74 -6.11 11.16
C SER A 94 -12.52 -5.75 12.41
N ASP A 95 -11.91 -5.05 13.35
CA ASP A 95 -12.46 -4.70 14.65
C ASP A 95 -12.34 -3.20 14.98
N GLY A 96 -12.30 -2.37 13.94
CA GLY A 96 -12.18 -0.91 14.08
C GLY A 96 -10.83 -0.45 14.58
N GLY A 97 -9.76 -1.18 14.26
CA GLY A 97 -8.39 -0.80 14.57
C GLY A 97 -7.88 -1.25 15.94
N GLN A 98 -8.61 -2.11 16.65
CA GLN A 98 -8.17 -2.63 17.94
C GLN A 98 -7.05 -3.67 17.75
N ASN A 99 -7.16 -4.51 16.71
CA ASN A 99 -6.13 -5.47 16.33
C ASN A 99 -5.83 -5.35 14.84
N TRP A 100 -4.57 -5.54 14.47
CA TRP A 100 -4.09 -5.46 13.10
C TRP A 100 -3.35 -6.73 12.71
N SER A 101 -3.66 -7.26 11.54
CA SER A 101 -2.97 -8.39 10.91
C SER A 101 -2.14 -7.88 9.75
N VAL A 102 -0.90 -8.38 9.63
CA VAL A 102 0.01 -7.98 8.57
C VAL A 102 -0.37 -8.65 7.25
N LEU A 103 -0.53 -7.87 6.19
CA LEU A 103 -0.68 -8.33 4.81
C LEU A 103 0.63 -8.31 4.05
N GLU A 104 1.40 -7.25 4.19
CA GLU A 104 2.72 -7.09 3.57
C GLU A 104 3.71 -6.51 4.58
N TYR A 105 4.94 -7.05 4.59
CA TYR A 105 6.05 -6.50 5.34
C TYR A 105 7.34 -6.77 4.57
N THR A 106 8.02 -5.72 4.12
CA THR A 106 9.21 -5.85 3.28
C THR A 106 10.13 -4.64 3.42
N ASN A 107 11.42 -4.87 3.19
CA ASN A 107 12.44 -3.84 2.98
C ASN A 107 12.93 -3.78 1.52
N GLU A 108 12.31 -4.56 0.64
CA GLU A 108 12.68 -4.58 -0.78
C GLU A 108 12.18 -3.32 -1.50
N SER A 109 13.11 -2.59 -2.05
CA SER A 109 12.89 -1.40 -2.87
C SER A 109 12.76 -1.77 -4.35
N GLN A 110 11.92 -1.03 -5.05
CA GLN A 110 11.77 -1.15 -6.51
C GLN A 110 11.49 0.24 -7.08
N ASP A 111 12.34 0.68 -8.01
CA ASP A 111 12.21 1.96 -8.71
C ASP A 111 11.16 1.83 -9.84
N ALA A 112 10.01 1.29 -9.51
CA ALA A 112 8.89 1.05 -10.42
C ALA A 112 7.59 0.81 -9.64
N TRP A 113 6.47 1.05 -10.27
CA TRP A 113 5.18 0.62 -9.79
C TRP A 113 5.05 -0.91 -9.83
N VAL A 114 4.65 -1.51 -8.71
CA VAL A 114 4.49 -2.95 -8.56
C VAL A 114 3.12 -3.28 -8.00
N GLN A 115 2.38 -4.12 -8.71
CA GLN A 115 1.09 -4.58 -8.25
C GLN A 115 1.22 -5.56 -7.09
N LYS A 116 0.42 -5.35 -6.05
CA LYS A 116 0.28 -6.23 -4.89
C LYS A 116 -1.15 -6.75 -4.81
N ASN A 117 -1.28 -8.03 -4.50
CA ASN A 117 -2.56 -8.73 -4.44
C ASN A 117 -2.58 -9.65 -3.22
N PHE A 118 -3.62 -9.54 -2.39
CA PHE A 118 -3.79 -10.35 -1.19
C PHE A 118 -5.23 -10.83 -1.06
N LEU A 119 -5.44 -12.13 -0.86
CA LEU A 119 -6.72 -12.67 -0.43
C LEU A 119 -6.86 -12.47 1.07
N LEU A 120 -7.95 -11.87 1.53
CA LEU A 120 -8.14 -11.56 2.96
C LEU A 120 -8.28 -12.82 3.82
N SER A 121 -8.78 -13.93 3.26
CA SER A 121 -8.81 -15.23 3.96
C SER A 121 -7.43 -15.68 4.43
N ASN A 122 -6.37 -15.32 3.71
CA ASN A 122 -4.99 -15.70 4.06
C ASN A 122 -4.45 -14.90 5.26
N SER A 123 -5.06 -13.77 5.60
CA SER A 123 -4.68 -12.94 6.75
C SER A 123 -5.24 -13.45 8.09
N GLY A 124 -6.21 -14.36 8.05
CA GLY A 124 -6.95 -14.83 9.22
C GLY A 124 -7.94 -13.79 9.77
N VAL A 125 -8.15 -12.68 9.07
CA VAL A 125 -9.09 -11.63 9.47
C VAL A 125 -10.51 -12.01 9.05
N GLN A 126 -11.48 -11.76 9.94
CA GLN A 126 -12.89 -11.95 9.63
C GLN A 126 -13.42 -10.80 8.79
N LEU A 127 -14.27 -11.08 7.81
CA LEU A 127 -14.95 -10.05 7.03
C LEU A 127 -16.14 -9.49 7.84
N THR A 128 -16.01 -8.27 8.33
CA THR A 128 -16.98 -7.58 9.19
C THR A 128 -17.40 -6.25 8.57
N GLU A 129 -18.28 -5.52 9.27
CA GLU A 129 -18.65 -4.14 8.93
C GLU A 129 -17.54 -3.11 9.22
N GLN A 130 -16.41 -3.52 9.80
CA GLN A 130 -15.37 -2.63 10.29
C GLN A 130 -13.97 -2.99 9.74
N VAL A 131 -13.91 -3.41 8.49
CA VAL A 131 -12.63 -3.71 7.84
C VAL A 131 -11.96 -2.41 7.40
N GLN A 132 -10.70 -2.25 7.75
CA GLN A 132 -9.90 -1.09 7.36
C GLN A 132 -8.45 -1.50 7.09
N PHE A 133 -7.80 -0.80 6.18
CA PHE A 133 -6.40 -1.02 5.82
C PHE A 133 -5.54 0.15 6.26
N ARG A 134 -4.28 -0.13 6.58
CA ARG A 134 -3.28 0.91 6.77
C ARG A 134 -2.01 0.61 6.00
N PHE A 135 -1.44 1.64 5.41
CA PHE A 135 -0.20 1.62 4.67
C PHE A 135 0.82 2.43 5.44
N ILE A 136 1.96 1.83 5.74
CA ILE A 136 2.96 2.39 6.63
C ILE A 136 4.29 2.42 5.90
N ALA A 137 4.90 3.59 5.80
CA ALA A 137 6.31 3.74 5.48
C ALA A 137 7.04 4.20 6.72
N GLU A 138 8.22 3.64 6.97
CA GLU A 138 9.01 3.99 8.15
C GLU A 138 10.42 4.40 7.76
N ASP A 139 10.98 5.36 8.50
CA ASP A 139 12.38 5.71 8.55
C ASP A 139 12.79 5.80 10.03
N ILE A 140 13.22 4.68 10.58
CA ILE A 140 13.62 4.53 11.99
C ILE A 140 15.07 4.11 12.15
N SER A 141 15.67 3.63 11.07
CA SER A 141 17.03 3.11 11.05
C SER A 141 17.99 4.11 10.42
N ASN A 142 18.37 5.13 11.11
CA ASN A 142 19.21 6.25 10.67
C ASN A 142 18.43 7.37 9.96
N PRO A 143 17.45 7.96 10.66
CA PRO A 143 16.52 8.90 10.04
C PRO A 143 17.15 10.22 9.57
N GLY A 144 18.37 10.54 9.99
CA GLY A 144 18.99 11.80 9.65
C GLY A 144 18.26 13.02 10.23
N ASP A 145 18.55 14.17 9.64
CA ASP A 145 17.81 15.41 9.86
C ASP A 145 17.05 15.76 8.58
N SER A 146 15.88 16.35 8.71
CA SER A 146 15.04 16.84 7.61
C SER A 146 15.86 17.54 6.51
N GLY A 147 15.99 16.93 5.35
CA GLY A 147 16.78 17.45 4.21
C GLY A 147 18.30 17.40 4.38
N ALA A 148 18.85 16.63 5.30
CA ALA A 148 20.27 16.65 5.63
C ALA A 148 20.93 15.26 5.74
N GLY A 149 20.51 14.30 4.95
CA GLY A 149 21.08 12.94 4.91
C GLY A 149 20.28 11.96 5.78
N GLY A 150 20.79 10.75 5.88
CA GLY A 150 20.10 9.61 6.46
C GLY A 150 19.59 8.66 5.37
N SER A 151 18.67 7.78 5.73
CA SER A 151 17.95 6.98 4.75
C SER A 151 17.06 7.86 3.89
N ILE A 152 16.82 7.48 2.66
CA ILE A 152 15.83 8.14 1.80
C ILE A 152 14.71 7.13 1.59
N ILE A 153 13.58 7.41 2.21
CA ILE A 153 12.40 6.56 2.18
C ILE A 153 11.27 7.29 1.48
N GLU A 154 10.92 6.78 0.31
CA GLU A 154 9.81 7.30 -0.48
C GLU A 154 8.80 6.18 -0.74
N ALA A 155 7.54 6.46 -0.57
CA ALA A 155 6.49 5.51 -0.88
C ALA A 155 5.30 6.17 -1.58
N ALA A 156 4.68 5.42 -2.48
CA ALA A 156 3.41 5.79 -3.08
C ALA A 156 2.49 4.59 -3.23
N ILE A 157 1.19 4.86 -3.22
CA ILE A 157 0.15 3.88 -3.58
C ILE A 157 -0.82 4.49 -4.56
N ASP A 158 -1.32 3.63 -5.45
CA ASP A 158 -2.33 3.97 -6.43
C ASP A 158 -3.24 2.76 -6.74
N ASP A 159 -4.35 3.00 -7.44
CA ASP A 159 -5.29 1.98 -7.91
C ASP A 159 -5.70 0.95 -6.84
N PHE A 160 -5.97 1.44 -5.62
CA PHE A 160 -6.47 0.59 -4.56
C PHE A 160 -7.87 0.07 -4.88
N THR A 161 -8.03 -1.25 -4.91
CA THR A 161 -9.30 -1.91 -5.21
C THR A 161 -9.61 -3.06 -4.25
N LEU A 162 -10.88 -3.32 -4.04
CA LEU A 162 -11.42 -4.50 -3.38
C LEU A 162 -12.30 -5.24 -4.38
N SER A 163 -11.96 -6.49 -4.67
CA SER A 163 -12.73 -7.37 -5.53
C SER A 163 -13.29 -8.54 -4.73
N THR A 164 -14.57 -8.78 -4.87
CA THR A 164 -15.26 -9.89 -4.20
C THR A 164 -15.39 -11.07 -5.14
N PHE A 165 -15.25 -12.27 -4.62
CA PHE A 165 -15.52 -13.51 -5.34
C PHE A 165 -16.64 -14.25 -4.64
N ASP A 166 -17.64 -14.69 -5.41
CA ASP A 166 -18.51 -15.75 -4.98
C ASP A 166 -17.72 -17.05 -5.01
N THR A 167 -17.35 -17.56 -3.84
CA THR A 167 -16.66 -18.86 -3.71
C THR A 167 -17.57 -20.04 -4.02
N ASN A 168 -18.86 -19.77 -4.22
CA ASN A 168 -19.81 -20.73 -4.70
C ASN A 168 -20.28 -20.33 -6.13
N PRO A 169 -19.49 -20.65 -7.19
CA PRO A 169 -20.02 -20.46 -8.54
C PRO A 169 -21.31 -21.26 -8.61
N SER A 170 -22.42 -20.60 -8.94
CA SER A 170 -23.67 -21.29 -9.24
C SER A 170 -23.37 -22.32 -10.33
N LEU A 171 -23.26 -23.58 -9.94
CA LEU A 171 -23.08 -24.67 -10.88
C LEU A 171 -24.32 -24.63 -11.81
N PRO A 172 -24.14 -24.64 -13.15
CA PRO A 172 -25.26 -24.72 -14.04
C PRO A 172 -26.13 -25.95 -13.67
N GLY A 173 -27.35 -25.71 -13.17
CA GLY A 173 -28.21 -26.75 -12.62
C GLY A 173 -28.31 -26.82 -11.10
N ASP A 174 -27.59 -25.99 -10.38
CA ASP A 174 -27.77 -25.74 -8.94
C ASP A 174 -28.91 -24.74 -8.75
N LEU A 175 -30.12 -25.26 -8.57
CA LEU A 175 -31.35 -24.44 -8.51
C LEU A 175 -31.57 -23.81 -7.14
N ASN A 176 -30.89 -24.27 -6.10
CA ASN A 176 -31.05 -23.78 -4.73
C ASN A 176 -29.78 -23.08 -4.19
N GLY A 177 -28.68 -23.06 -4.94
CA GLY A 177 -27.45 -22.37 -4.56
C GLY A 177 -26.64 -23.07 -3.44
N ASP A 178 -26.85 -24.38 -3.22
CA ASP A 178 -26.16 -25.13 -2.16
C ASP A 178 -24.84 -25.77 -2.59
N GLY A 179 -24.44 -25.55 -3.85
CA GLY A 179 -23.21 -26.13 -4.44
C GLY A 179 -23.37 -27.56 -4.94
N VAL A 180 -24.61 -28.09 -4.98
CA VAL A 180 -24.92 -29.44 -5.47
C VAL A 180 -25.79 -29.36 -6.73
N LEU A 181 -25.46 -30.16 -7.73
CA LEU A 181 -26.28 -30.26 -8.93
C LEU A 181 -27.66 -30.89 -8.60
N ASN A 182 -28.72 -30.11 -8.78
CA ASN A 182 -30.09 -30.60 -8.68
C ASN A 182 -30.53 -31.12 -10.06
N VAL A 183 -30.82 -32.41 -10.14
CA VAL A 183 -31.30 -33.08 -11.35
C VAL A 183 -32.82 -33.29 -11.22
#